data_9fcd5b6822838e344d0720e1cb9070b1
#
_entry.id   9fcd5b6822838e344d0720e1cb9070b1
#
_cell.length_a   1.000
_cell.length_b   1.000
_cell.length_c   1.000
_cell.angle_alpha   90.00
_cell.angle_beta   90.00
_cell.angle_gamma   90.00
#
_symmetry.space_group_name_H-M   'P 1'
#
loop_
_entity.id
_entity.type
_entity.pdbx_description
1 polymer ?
#
loop_
_entity_poly.entity_id
_entity_poly.type
_entity_poly.pdbx_seq_one_letter_code
_entity_poly.pdbx_strand_id
1 'polypeptide(L)'
;MNFTHRPVLAEDVKTVCSFPQGIQELFFMFPKANYPLTEEQLHSAISQRFDSTVFEDDGVVVGFANFYRAEHNGICCVGNVIVAPSARGRGVARYIIETMTALGFEKYQANEVQLSCFNENTAGLLLYPKLGFVPFAIEERPAPDGGRTALIQMTRHKS
;
A
#
# COMPACT_ATOMS: atom_id res chain seq x y z
N MET A 1 11.80 -15.04 10.89
CA MET A 1 10.60 -14.29 10.46
C MET A 1 9.73 -15.21 9.64
N ASN A 2 8.46 -15.26 9.98
CA ASN A 2 7.51 -16.12 9.28
C ASN A 2 6.34 -15.26 8.78
N PHE A 3 6.47 -14.71 7.58
CA PHE A 3 5.45 -13.85 7.00
C PHE A 3 4.32 -14.66 6.37
N THR A 4 3.10 -14.28 6.72
CA THR A 4 1.87 -14.81 6.15
C THR A 4 0.91 -13.65 5.85
N HIS A 5 -0.17 -13.93 5.14
CA HIS A 5 -1.17 -12.92 4.82
C HIS A 5 -2.56 -13.56 4.78
N ARG A 6 -3.57 -12.74 5.01
CA ARG A 6 -4.98 -13.15 4.95
C ARG A 6 -5.87 -11.93 4.70
N PRO A 7 -7.12 -12.13 4.28
CA PRO A 7 -8.07 -11.02 4.20
C PRO A 7 -8.24 -10.32 5.54
N VAL A 8 -8.45 -9.00 5.48
CA VAL A 8 -8.68 -8.19 6.67
C VAL A 8 -10.00 -8.63 7.36
N LEU A 9 -9.97 -8.63 8.69
CA LEU A 9 -11.17 -8.85 9.52
C LEU A 9 -11.50 -7.55 10.25
N ALA A 10 -12.75 -7.41 10.69
CA ALA A 10 -13.17 -6.22 11.42
C ALA A 10 -12.27 -5.91 12.62
N GLU A 11 -11.83 -6.95 13.33
CA GLU A 11 -10.98 -6.82 14.51
C GLU A 11 -9.56 -6.30 14.19
N ASP A 12 -9.13 -6.37 12.93
CA ASP A 12 -7.80 -5.88 12.51
C ASP A 12 -7.76 -4.37 12.33
N VAL A 13 -8.90 -3.74 12.08
CA VAL A 13 -8.97 -2.34 11.66
C VAL A 13 -8.34 -1.42 12.70
N LYS A 14 -8.64 -1.62 13.97
CA LYS A 14 -8.08 -0.81 15.05
C LYS A 14 -6.55 -0.89 15.07
N THR A 15 -6.00 -2.08 14.89
CA THR A 15 -4.55 -2.30 14.87
C THR A 15 -3.91 -1.55 13.70
N VAL A 16 -4.47 -1.70 12.50
CA VAL A 16 -3.93 -1.01 11.31
C VAL A 16 -3.99 0.49 11.47
N CYS A 17 -5.06 1.03 12.04
CA CYS A 17 -5.21 2.47 12.29
C CYS A 17 -4.12 3.02 13.20
N SER A 18 -3.48 2.20 14.01
CA SER A 18 -2.40 2.62 14.91
C SER A 18 -1.04 2.71 14.20
N PHE A 19 -0.91 2.22 12.97
CA PHE A 19 0.39 2.13 12.30
C PHE A 19 0.95 3.48 11.83
N PRO A 20 0.16 4.40 11.23
CA PRO A 20 0.73 5.69 10.85
C PRO A 20 1.13 6.52 12.07
N GLN A 21 2.37 6.97 12.10
CA GLN A 21 2.97 7.68 13.24
C GLN A 21 3.02 9.19 13.01
N GLY A 22 2.03 9.74 12.32
CA GLY A 22 1.95 11.16 12.07
C GLY A 22 1.31 11.47 10.73
N ILE A 23 1.16 12.75 10.46
CA ILE A 23 0.49 13.25 9.26
C ILE A 23 1.18 12.76 7.99
N GLN A 24 2.51 12.78 7.96
CA GLN A 24 3.24 12.41 6.76
C GLN A 24 3.11 10.92 6.44
N GLU A 25 3.21 10.06 7.45
CA GLU A 25 3.06 8.62 7.22
C GLU A 25 1.65 8.27 6.76
N LEU A 26 0.65 8.91 7.33
CA LEU A 26 -0.72 8.72 6.87
C LEU A 26 -0.89 9.22 5.43
N PHE A 27 -0.28 10.34 5.09
CA PHE A 27 -0.35 10.89 3.73
C PHE A 27 0.23 9.91 2.72
N PHE A 28 1.35 9.27 3.03
CA PHE A 28 1.93 8.26 2.13
C PHE A 28 1.03 7.05 1.94
N MET A 29 0.36 6.61 3.00
CA MET A 29 -0.52 5.45 2.98
C MET A 29 -1.90 5.76 2.37
N PHE A 30 -2.46 6.89 2.74
CA PHE A 30 -3.86 7.20 2.48
C PHE A 30 -4.02 8.73 2.33
N PRO A 31 -3.68 9.27 1.15
CA PRO A 31 -3.60 10.74 0.97
C PRO A 31 -4.90 11.48 1.25
N LYS A 32 -6.05 10.84 1.04
CA LYS A 32 -7.35 11.47 1.23
C LYS A 32 -7.82 11.45 2.68
N ALA A 33 -7.17 10.69 3.55
CA ALA A 33 -7.58 10.59 4.95
C ALA A 33 -7.09 11.81 5.74
N ASN A 34 -7.74 12.05 6.87
CA ASN A 34 -7.35 13.06 7.82
C ASN A 34 -6.71 12.40 9.05
N TYR A 35 -5.61 12.97 9.51
CA TYR A 35 -4.92 12.45 10.68
C TYR A 35 -5.64 12.87 11.97
N PRO A 36 -5.83 11.97 12.96
CA PRO A 36 -5.41 10.57 12.96
C PRO A 36 -6.30 9.68 12.12
N LEU A 37 -5.76 8.56 11.66
CA LEU A 37 -6.53 7.58 10.91
C LEU A 37 -7.56 6.93 11.85
N THR A 38 -8.84 7.11 11.53
CA THR A 38 -9.94 6.54 12.32
C THR A 38 -10.40 5.22 11.71
N GLU A 39 -11.01 4.38 12.54
CA GLU A 39 -11.59 3.12 12.05
C GLU A 39 -12.63 3.37 10.97
N GLU A 40 -13.40 4.44 11.10
CA GLU A 40 -14.42 4.81 10.10
C GLU A 40 -13.79 5.10 8.74
N GLN A 41 -12.69 5.85 8.70
CA GLN A 41 -11.98 6.13 7.45
C GLN A 41 -11.44 4.86 6.81
N LEU A 42 -10.86 3.99 7.60
CA LEU A 42 -10.30 2.73 7.06
C LEU A 42 -11.40 1.77 6.61
N HIS A 43 -12.49 1.66 7.37
CA HIS A 43 -13.66 0.87 6.94
C HIS A 43 -14.22 1.38 5.62
N SER A 44 -14.31 2.69 5.42
CA SER A 44 -14.76 3.26 4.17
C SER A 44 -13.86 2.86 3.01
N ALA A 45 -12.54 2.93 3.20
CA ALA A 45 -11.60 2.50 2.18
C ALA A 45 -11.75 1.01 1.86
N ILE A 46 -11.85 0.17 2.88
CA ILE A 46 -12.01 -1.28 2.71
C ILE A 46 -13.27 -1.59 1.90
N SER A 47 -14.39 -0.89 2.20
CA SER A 47 -15.66 -1.13 1.51
C SER A 47 -15.65 -0.70 0.05
N GLN A 48 -14.79 0.24 -0.33
CA GLN A 48 -14.71 0.78 -1.69
C GLN A 48 -13.57 0.19 -2.51
N ARG A 49 -12.70 -0.60 -1.89
CA ARG A 49 -11.51 -1.14 -2.53
C ARG A 49 -11.57 -2.65 -2.61
N PHE A 50 -10.50 -3.27 -3.11
CA PHE A 50 -10.47 -4.70 -3.40
C PHE A 50 -9.34 -5.37 -2.63
N ASP A 51 -9.62 -6.59 -2.16
CA ASP A 51 -8.61 -7.48 -1.57
C ASP A 51 -7.82 -6.84 -0.45
N SER A 52 -8.51 -6.11 0.44
CA SER A 52 -7.85 -5.55 1.63
C SER A 52 -7.29 -6.72 2.46
N THR A 53 -5.98 -6.67 2.66
CA THR A 53 -5.18 -7.78 3.19
C THR A 53 -4.35 -7.31 4.37
N VAL A 54 -4.29 -8.12 5.42
CA VAL A 54 -3.33 -7.94 6.51
C VAL A 54 -2.19 -8.91 6.35
N PHE A 55 -1.01 -8.46 6.75
CA PHE A 55 0.24 -9.23 6.67
C PHE A 55 0.72 -9.48 8.07
N GLU A 56 1.14 -10.71 8.34
CA GLU A 56 1.49 -11.15 9.69
C GLU A 56 2.92 -11.66 9.75
N ASP A 57 3.54 -11.50 10.91
CA ASP A 57 4.79 -12.14 11.27
C ASP A 57 4.52 -12.99 12.50
N ASP A 58 4.58 -14.32 12.35
CA ASP A 58 4.23 -15.28 13.41
C ASP A 58 2.86 -14.97 14.04
N GLY A 59 1.86 -14.66 13.18
CA GLY A 59 0.50 -14.41 13.63
C GLY A 59 0.20 -13.01 14.15
N VAL A 60 1.22 -12.14 14.18
CA VAL A 60 1.04 -10.72 14.60
C VAL A 60 0.90 -9.86 13.37
N VAL A 61 -0.15 -9.05 13.31
CA VAL A 61 -0.39 -8.15 12.17
C VAL A 61 0.68 -7.07 12.14
N VAL A 62 1.44 -7.01 11.04
CA VAL A 62 2.56 -6.08 10.85
C VAL A 62 2.41 -5.22 9.60
N GLY A 63 1.39 -5.42 8.79
CA GLY A 63 1.19 -4.64 7.57
C GLY A 63 -0.20 -4.75 7.00
N PHE A 64 -0.49 -3.87 6.04
CA PHE A 64 -1.79 -3.79 5.37
C PHE A 64 -1.59 -3.24 3.96
N ALA A 65 -2.42 -3.69 3.03
CA ALA A 65 -2.52 -3.14 1.68
C ALA A 65 -3.82 -3.59 1.03
N ASN A 66 -4.16 -2.94 -0.08
CA ASN A 66 -5.30 -3.32 -0.90
C ASN A 66 -5.06 -2.88 -2.35
N PHE A 67 -6.07 -3.09 -3.21
CA PHE A 67 -6.10 -2.48 -4.54
C PHE A 67 -7.17 -1.39 -4.55
N TYR A 68 -6.84 -0.21 -5.07
CA TYR A 68 -7.87 0.80 -5.34
C TYR A 68 -8.44 0.66 -6.76
N ARG A 69 -7.83 -0.18 -7.59
CA ARG A 69 -8.31 -0.54 -8.92
C ARG A 69 -7.93 -2.00 -9.15
N ALA A 70 -8.89 -2.82 -9.60
CA ALA A 70 -8.65 -4.24 -9.87
C ALA A 70 -9.50 -4.65 -11.05
N GLU A 71 -8.88 -4.79 -12.22
CA GLU A 71 -9.55 -5.09 -13.47
C GLU A 71 -9.09 -6.45 -13.99
N HIS A 72 -10.04 -7.32 -14.28
CA HIS A 72 -9.71 -8.61 -14.93
C HIS A 72 -9.13 -8.34 -16.32
N ASN A 73 -7.99 -8.96 -16.61
CA ASN A 73 -7.25 -8.78 -17.85
C ASN A 73 -6.83 -7.33 -18.10
N GLY A 74 -6.73 -6.53 -17.06
CA GLY A 74 -6.42 -5.12 -17.16
C GLY A 74 -5.35 -4.71 -16.16
N ILE A 75 -5.64 -3.69 -15.36
CA ILE A 75 -4.69 -3.07 -14.44
C ILE A 75 -5.15 -3.27 -13.01
N CYS A 76 -4.23 -3.67 -12.13
CA CYS A 76 -4.42 -3.63 -10.69
C CYS A 76 -3.53 -2.55 -10.09
N CYS A 77 -4.08 -1.71 -9.21
CA CYS A 77 -3.33 -0.64 -8.56
C CYS A 77 -3.29 -0.86 -7.05
N VAL A 78 -2.08 -1.04 -6.51
CA VAL A 78 -1.85 -1.27 -5.08
C VAL A 78 -1.91 0.06 -4.33
N GLY A 79 -2.61 0.07 -3.21
CA GLY A 79 -2.73 1.25 -2.36
C GLY A 79 -2.83 0.91 -0.88
N ASN A 80 -2.92 1.93 -0.05
CA ASN A 80 -3.01 1.85 1.41
C ASN A 80 -1.90 1.00 2.04
N VAL A 81 -0.70 1.00 1.46
CA VAL A 81 0.43 0.21 1.97
C VAL A 81 0.96 0.84 3.25
N ILE A 82 1.00 0.07 4.33
CA ILE A 82 1.57 0.51 5.61
C ILE A 82 2.21 -0.67 6.34
N VAL A 83 3.33 -0.41 7.00
CA VAL A 83 4.04 -1.38 7.83
C VAL A 83 3.98 -0.88 9.28
N ALA A 84 3.74 -1.78 10.21
CA ALA A 84 3.76 -1.45 11.64
C ALA A 84 5.12 -0.84 12.02
N PRO A 85 5.14 0.22 12.84
CA PRO A 85 6.40 0.87 13.22
C PRO A 85 7.43 -0.09 13.79
N SER A 86 6.99 -1.05 14.62
CA SER A 86 7.85 -2.03 15.25
C SER A 86 8.44 -3.06 14.28
N ALA A 87 7.90 -3.15 13.07
CA ALA A 87 8.29 -4.17 12.10
C ALA A 87 9.08 -3.61 10.90
N ARG A 88 9.41 -2.33 10.92
CA ARG A 88 10.13 -1.70 9.82
C ARG A 88 11.56 -2.20 9.74
N GLY A 89 12.12 -2.21 8.51
CA GLY A 89 13.48 -2.67 8.27
C GLY A 89 13.66 -4.17 8.28
N ARG A 90 12.57 -4.95 8.27
CA ARG A 90 12.62 -6.41 8.33
C ARG A 90 12.07 -7.11 7.09
N GLY A 91 11.84 -6.36 6.01
CA GLY A 91 11.37 -6.93 4.75
C GLY A 91 9.86 -7.05 4.62
N VAL A 92 9.08 -6.47 5.53
CA VAL A 92 7.61 -6.53 5.47
C VAL A 92 7.07 -5.82 4.23
N ALA A 93 7.57 -4.62 3.92
CA ALA A 93 7.12 -3.87 2.75
C ALA A 93 7.35 -4.67 1.46
N ARG A 94 8.50 -5.30 1.34
CA ARG A 94 8.82 -6.17 0.20
C ARG A 94 7.81 -7.30 0.09
N TYR A 95 7.54 -7.97 1.21
CA TYR A 95 6.57 -9.08 1.24
C TYR A 95 5.18 -8.60 0.81
N ILE A 96 4.74 -7.43 1.30
CA ILE A 96 3.46 -6.84 0.93
C ILE A 96 3.36 -6.64 -0.58
N ILE A 97 4.36 -5.97 -1.16
CA ILE A 97 4.31 -5.63 -2.59
C ILE A 97 4.40 -6.88 -3.46
N GLU A 98 5.27 -7.83 -3.11
CA GLU A 98 5.37 -9.09 -3.85
C GLU A 98 4.06 -9.88 -3.78
N THR A 99 3.42 -9.93 -2.62
CA THR A 99 2.15 -10.63 -2.44
C THR A 99 1.03 -9.99 -3.26
N MET A 100 0.88 -8.66 -3.17
CA MET A 100 -0.17 -7.97 -3.91
C MET A 100 0.07 -8.03 -5.41
N THR A 101 1.32 -7.98 -5.85
CA THR A 101 1.68 -8.11 -7.27
C THR A 101 1.30 -9.49 -7.80
N ALA A 102 1.66 -10.55 -7.07
CA ALA A 102 1.29 -11.91 -7.45
C ALA A 102 -0.24 -12.08 -7.47
N LEU A 103 -0.93 -11.51 -6.50
CA LEU A 103 -2.40 -11.57 -6.45
C LEU A 103 -3.03 -10.91 -7.67
N GLY A 104 -2.52 -9.75 -8.09
CA GLY A 104 -2.99 -9.07 -9.29
C GLY A 104 -2.80 -9.92 -10.54
N PHE A 105 -1.64 -10.49 -10.72
CA PHE A 105 -1.35 -11.32 -11.89
C PHE A 105 -2.12 -12.63 -11.86
N GLU A 106 -2.30 -13.25 -10.72
CA GLU A 106 -2.94 -14.58 -10.63
C GLU A 106 -4.46 -14.49 -10.55
N LYS A 107 -5.00 -13.71 -9.62
CA LYS A 107 -6.45 -13.61 -9.41
C LYS A 107 -7.15 -12.85 -10.52
N TYR A 108 -6.58 -11.73 -10.95
CA TYR A 108 -7.20 -10.85 -11.94
C TYR A 108 -6.66 -11.05 -13.35
N GLN A 109 -5.63 -11.86 -13.53
CA GLN A 109 -4.96 -12.00 -14.83
C GLN A 109 -4.55 -10.63 -15.37
N ALA A 110 -4.10 -9.76 -14.48
CA ALA A 110 -3.73 -8.40 -14.83
C ALA A 110 -2.58 -8.37 -15.84
N ASN A 111 -2.61 -7.41 -16.76
CA ASN A 111 -1.51 -7.16 -17.68
C ASN A 111 -0.37 -6.41 -17.01
N GLU A 112 -0.73 -5.55 -16.08
CA GLU A 112 0.24 -4.80 -15.29
C GLU A 112 -0.31 -4.51 -13.90
N VAL A 113 0.61 -4.35 -12.96
CA VAL A 113 0.32 -3.90 -11.60
C VAL A 113 1.00 -2.55 -11.43
N GLN A 114 0.26 -1.57 -10.92
CA GLN A 114 0.75 -0.23 -10.70
C GLN A 114 0.73 0.12 -9.21
N LEU A 115 1.61 1.04 -8.84
CA LEU A 115 1.60 1.67 -7.53
C LEU A 115 2.14 3.08 -7.68
N SER A 116 1.96 3.87 -6.64
CA SER A 116 2.42 5.26 -6.64
C SER A 116 3.21 5.53 -5.37
N CYS A 117 4.15 6.47 -5.45
CA CYS A 117 5.03 6.81 -4.35
C CYS A 117 5.29 8.31 -4.37
N PHE A 118 5.07 8.98 -3.24
CA PHE A 118 5.43 10.39 -3.13
C PHE A 118 6.95 10.54 -3.07
N ASN A 119 7.45 11.64 -3.62
CA ASN A 119 8.90 11.86 -3.74
C ASN A 119 9.64 11.89 -2.40
N GLU A 120 8.95 12.21 -1.31
CA GLU A 120 9.55 12.22 0.02
C GLU A 120 9.58 10.85 0.69
N ASN A 121 8.89 9.86 0.11
CA ASN A 121 8.91 8.49 0.60
C ASN A 121 10.14 7.77 0.03
N THR A 122 11.29 8.06 0.60
CA THR A 122 12.58 7.53 0.14
C THR A 122 12.59 6.00 0.17
N ALA A 123 12.05 5.40 1.22
CA ALA A 123 12.02 3.93 1.35
C ALA A 123 11.30 3.29 0.16
N GLY A 124 10.15 3.82 -0.23
CA GLY A 124 9.40 3.32 -1.38
C GLY A 124 10.15 3.53 -2.70
N LEU A 125 10.71 4.72 -2.90
CA LEU A 125 11.47 5.04 -4.11
C LEU A 125 12.67 4.10 -4.32
N LEU A 126 13.29 3.65 -3.23
CA LEU A 126 14.42 2.72 -3.32
C LEU A 126 13.97 1.27 -3.46
N LEU A 127 12.84 0.90 -2.85
CA LEU A 127 12.36 -0.48 -2.87
C LEU A 127 11.68 -0.86 -4.18
N TYR A 128 10.76 -0.05 -4.66
CA TYR A 128 9.88 -0.44 -5.77
C TYR A 128 10.64 -0.75 -7.07
N PRO A 129 11.67 0.02 -7.47
CA PRO A 129 12.47 -0.36 -8.63
C PRO A 129 13.17 -1.70 -8.47
N LYS A 130 13.60 -2.06 -7.25
CA LYS A 130 14.21 -3.37 -6.99
C LYS A 130 13.24 -4.52 -7.20
N LEU A 131 11.93 -4.24 -7.09
CA LEU A 131 10.87 -5.24 -7.30
C LEU A 131 10.33 -5.24 -8.73
N GLY A 132 11.00 -4.52 -9.64
CA GLY A 132 10.66 -4.52 -11.06
C GLY A 132 9.69 -3.43 -11.48
N PHE A 133 9.37 -2.48 -10.61
CA PHE A 133 8.51 -1.36 -10.97
C PHE A 133 9.30 -0.25 -11.62
N VAL A 134 8.75 0.31 -12.70
CA VAL A 134 9.40 1.36 -13.50
C VAL A 134 8.49 2.59 -13.49
N PRO A 135 9.04 3.79 -13.22
CA PRO A 135 8.25 5.02 -13.31
C PRO A 135 7.71 5.24 -14.70
N PHE A 136 6.44 5.68 -14.80
CA PHE A 136 5.84 6.02 -16.09
C PHE A 136 5.17 7.39 -16.11
N ALA A 137 4.89 7.99 -14.94
CA ALA A 137 4.28 9.31 -14.85
C ALA A 137 4.65 9.98 -13.54
N ILE A 138 4.66 11.31 -13.54
CA ILE A 138 4.86 12.14 -12.36
C ILE A 138 3.74 13.17 -12.34
N GLU A 139 3.13 13.36 -11.17
CA GLU A 139 1.99 14.23 -11.01
C GLU A 139 2.18 15.10 -9.77
N GLU A 140 1.92 16.40 -9.90
CA GLU A 140 1.98 17.26 -8.72
C GLU A 140 0.73 17.06 -7.86
N ARG A 141 0.92 17.02 -6.55
CA ARG A 141 -0.14 16.93 -5.56
C ARG A 141 0.10 17.95 -4.45
N PRO A 142 -0.95 18.45 -3.82
CA PRO A 142 -0.77 19.26 -2.61
C PRO A 142 -0.27 18.40 -1.46
N ALA A 143 0.71 18.92 -0.73
CA ALA A 143 1.21 18.27 0.48
C ALA A 143 0.32 18.61 1.67
N PRO A 144 0.37 17.82 2.76
CA PRO A 144 -0.45 18.08 3.95
C PRO A 144 -0.23 19.45 4.58
N ASP A 145 0.97 20.01 4.44
CA ASP A 145 1.33 21.33 4.99
C ASP A 145 0.94 22.50 4.07
N GLY A 146 0.27 22.21 2.95
CA GLY A 146 -0.09 23.21 1.95
C GLY A 146 0.98 23.46 0.91
N GLY A 147 2.14 22.80 1.01
CA GLY A 147 3.20 22.87 0.01
C GLY A 147 2.93 21.96 -1.19
N ARG A 148 3.97 21.74 -1.99
CA ARG A 148 3.91 20.92 -3.20
C ARG A 148 4.65 19.61 -2.98
N THR A 149 4.10 18.54 -3.55
CA THR A 149 4.79 17.25 -3.58
C THR A 149 4.57 16.59 -4.93
N ALA A 150 5.41 15.63 -5.28
CA ALA A 150 5.28 14.88 -6.53
C ALA A 150 4.90 13.44 -6.24
N LEU A 151 3.88 12.96 -6.95
CA LEU A 151 3.48 11.57 -6.92
C LEU A 151 4.11 10.89 -8.14
N ILE A 152 4.94 9.89 -7.91
CA ILE A 152 5.60 9.12 -8.95
C ILE A 152 4.83 7.83 -9.15
N GLN A 153 4.28 7.65 -10.35
CA GLN A 153 3.50 6.46 -10.70
C GLN A 153 4.42 5.45 -11.35
N MET A 154 4.35 4.22 -10.90
CA MET A 154 5.20 3.13 -11.38
C MET A 154 4.39 1.93 -11.81
N THR A 155 4.91 1.14 -12.74
CA THR A 155 4.25 -0.04 -13.25
C THR A 155 5.21 -1.21 -13.37
N ARG A 156 4.67 -2.42 -13.24
CA ARG A 156 5.34 -3.66 -13.56
C ARG A 156 4.43 -4.47 -14.46
N HIS A 157 4.92 -4.83 -15.63
CA HIS A 157 4.18 -5.64 -16.60
C HIS A 157 4.30 -7.12 -16.30
N LYS A 158 3.29 -7.88 -16.70
CA LYS A 158 3.30 -9.34 -16.59
C LYS A 158 4.41 -9.90 -17.48
N SER A 159 5.19 -10.80 -16.92
CA SER A 159 6.28 -11.48 -17.64
C SER A 159 5.77 -12.56 -18.58
#